data_23f334cda4d40e99757d7159dfe8aa7e
#
_entry.id   23f334cda4d40e99757d7159dfe8aa7e
#
_cell.length_a   1.000
_cell.length_b   1.000
_cell.length_c   1.000
_cell.angle_alpha   90.00
_cell.angle_beta   90.00
_cell.angle_gamma   90.00
#
_symmetry.space_group_name_H-M   'P 1'
#
loop_
_entity.id
_entity.type
_entity.pdbx_description
1 polymer ?
#
loop_
_entity_poly.entity_id
_entity_poly.type
_entity_poly.pdbx_seq_one_letter_code
_entity_poly.pdbx_strand_id
1 'polypeptide(L)'
;LPISRGWICWYKSKQDNYFSDAELAWTSYDKILKVFEYVWSGMLQQNMKDKDVKIHPTQKPVALYKWLLKNYAKEGDKILDTHLGSGSSRIAAYDMGFDFYATELDKEYFDAGNKRFEQFKAQMKLELV
;
A
#
# COMPACT_ATOMS: atom_id res chain seq x y z
N LEU A 1 -6.90 1.75 21.34
CA LEU A 1 -6.28 0.54 20.81
C LEU A 1 -5.67 -0.29 21.95
N PRO A 2 -5.75 -1.62 21.88
CA PRO A 2 -5.03 -2.48 22.83
C PRO A 2 -3.53 -2.24 22.80
N ILE A 3 -2.84 -2.56 23.89
CA ILE A 3 -1.40 -2.47 23.96
C ILE A 3 -0.80 -3.50 22.99
N SER A 4 0.16 -3.06 22.18
CA SER A 4 0.90 -3.91 21.27
C SER A 4 2.34 -3.43 21.17
N ARG A 5 3.28 -4.37 21.05
CA ARG A 5 4.67 -4.07 20.70
C ARG A 5 4.94 -4.21 19.18
N GLY A 6 3.96 -4.72 18.44
CA GLY A 6 4.06 -4.99 17.01
C GLY A 6 3.80 -3.79 16.12
N TRP A 7 4.31 -2.63 16.48
CA TRP A 7 4.19 -1.43 15.66
C TRP A 7 5.06 -1.50 14.42
N ILE A 8 4.60 -0.83 13.37
CA ILE A 8 5.35 -0.61 12.12
C ILE A 8 5.58 0.88 11.97
N CYS A 9 6.80 1.25 11.63
CA CYS A 9 7.16 2.61 11.25
C CYS A 9 7.48 2.64 9.74
N TRP A 10 6.69 3.36 8.97
CA TRP A 10 7.05 3.67 7.59
C TRP A 10 7.85 4.97 7.58
N TYR A 11 9.16 4.86 7.43
CA TYR A 11 10.06 6.00 7.33
C TYR A 11 10.19 6.45 5.87
N LYS A 12 9.76 7.68 5.60
CA LYS A 12 9.71 8.26 4.25
C LYS A 12 10.99 8.99 3.85
N SER A 13 12.03 8.92 4.67
CA SER A 13 13.23 9.72 4.67
C SER A 13 13.01 11.14 5.19
N LYS A 14 14.09 11.79 5.64
CA LYS A 14 14.02 13.15 6.18
C LYS A 14 13.49 14.12 5.12
N GLN A 15 12.45 14.84 5.47
CA GLN A 15 11.83 15.82 4.61
C GLN A 15 12.20 17.22 5.06
N ASP A 16 12.71 18.04 4.14
CA ASP A 16 12.93 19.49 4.39
C ASP A 16 11.67 20.28 4.03
N ASN A 17 10.50 19.77 4.40
CA ASN A 17 9.20 20.37 4.14
C ASN A 17 8.25 20.12 5.33
N TYR A 18 6.97 20.50 5.17
CA TYR A 18 5.96 20.35 6.22
C TYR A 18 5.36 18.93 6.33
N PHE A 19 5.79 18.00 5.51
CA PHE A 19 5.30 16.62 5.57
C PHE A 19 6.01 15.83 6.66
N SER A 20 5.30 14.88 7.23
CA SER A 20 5.84 13.98 8.24
C SER A 20 6.95 13.08 7.67
N ASP A 21 8.04 12.93 8.43
CA ASP A 21 9.15 12.02 8.06
C ASP A 21 8.73 10.55 8.10
N ALA A 22 7.72 10.20 8.88
CA ALA A 22 7.29 8.82 9.08
C ALA A 22 5.80 8.73 9.41
N GLU A 23 5.24 7.56 9.19
CA GLU A 23 3.90 7.17 9.64
C GLU A 23 3.97 5.89 10.47
N LEU A 24 3.12 5.80 11.49
CA LEU A 24 3.05 4.64 12.38
C LEU A 24 1.81 3.80 12.07
N ALA A 25 1.97 2.48 12.09
CA ALA A 25 0.87 1.55 12.02
C ALA A 25 0.86 0.62 13.24
N TRP A 26 -0.27 0.55 13.92
CA TRP A 26 -0.52 -0.43 14.96
C TRP A 26 -0.81 -1.79 14.33
N THR A 27 -0.29 -2.86 14.93
CA THR A 27 -0.68 -4.22 14.56
C THR A 27 -1.12 -5.03 15.78
N SER A 28 -1.97 -6.02 15.56
CA SER A 28 -2.37 -6.98 16.58
C SER A 28 -1.32 -8.08 16.82
N TYR A 29 -0.25 -8.10 16.05
CA TYR A 29 0.78 -9.13 16.15
C TYR A 29 1.69 -8.91 17.33
N ASP A 30 2.02 -9.99 18.03
CA ASP A 30 3.05 -10.01 19.06
C ASP A 30 4.43 -10.20 18.42
N LYS A 31 4.90 -9.15 17.74
CA LYS A 31 6.17 -9.10 17.03
C LYS A 31 6.98 -7.88 17.45
N ILE A 32 8.26 -7.88 17.10
CA ILE A 32 9.10 -6.69 17.33
C ILE A 32 8.71 -5.55 16.40
N LEU A 33 9.00 -4.32 16.82
CA LEU A 33 8.86 -3.14 15.98
C LEU A 33 9.65 -3.31 14.68
N LYS A 34 9.02 -3.02 13.56
CA LYS A 34 9.63 -3.05 12.22
C LYS A 34 9.61 -1.67 11.59
N VAL A 35 10.66 -1.37 10.83
CA VAL A 35 10.77 -0.15 10.04
C VAL A 35 10.80 -0.52 8.56
N PHE A 36 9.96 0.15 7.78
CA PHE A 36 9.98 0.11 6.32
C PHE A 36 10.42 1.49 5.81
N GLU A 37 11.53 1.54 5.07
CA GLU A 37 12.05 2.78 4.50
C GLU A 37 11.67 2.87 3.03
N TYR A 38 10.95 3.93 2.67
CA TYR A 38 10.50 4.15 1.30
C TYR A 38 10.16 5.62 1.08
N VAL A 39 10.85 6.27 0.15
CA VAL A 39 10.67 7.70 -0.14
C VAL A 39 9.30 7.94 -0.78
N TRP A 40 8.54 8.87 -0.17
CA TRP A 40 7.20 9.22 -0.61
C TRP A 40 6.84 10.63 -0.13
N SER A 41 6.95 11.62 -1.01
CA SER A 41 6.69 13.02 -0.66
C SER A 41 6.21 13.81 -1.88
N GLY A 42 4.94 14.18 -1.90
CA GLY A 42 4.35 14.88 -3.03
C GLY A 42 4.57 14.12 -4.34
N MET A 43 5.34 14.70 -5.25
CA MET A 43 5.68 14.08 -6.55
C MET A 43 6.88 13.12 -6.45
N LEU A 44 7.62 13.15 -5.34
CA LEU A 44 8.82 12.33 -5.15
C LEU A 44 8.46 10.95 -4.63
N GLN A 45 8.91 9.92 -5.35
CA GLN A 45 8.74 8.51 -4.97
C GLN A 45 10.09 7.79 -5.03
N GLN A 46 10.25 6.74 -4.24
CA GLN A 46 11.46 5.92 -4.21
C GLN A 46 11.84 5.42 -5.61
N ASN A 47 10.86 4.94 -6.36
CA ASN A 47 11.05 4.50 -7.75
C ASN A 47 10.51 5.57 -8.71
N MET A 48 11.39 6.46 -9.16
CA MET A 48 11.03 7.54 -10.09
C MET A 48 10.87 7.06 -11.54
N LYS A 49 11.39 5.88 -11.88
CA LYS A 49 11.26 5.30 -13.22
C LYS A 49 9.91 4.63 -13.44
N ASP A 50 9.39 4.01 -12.39
CA ASP A 50 8.10 3.31 -12.41
C ASP A 50 7.26 3.82 -11.24
N LYS A 51 6.74 5.04 -11.40
CA LYS A 51 5.97 5.72 -10.36
C LYS A 51 4.58 5.14 -10.23
N ASP A 52 4.11 5.01 -8.99
CA ASP A 52 2.71 4.75 -8.73
C ASP A 52 1.84 5.90 -9.26
N VAL A 53 0.75 5.56 -9.94
CA VAL A 53 -0.26 6.54 -10.34
C VAL A 53 -1.02 6.98 -9.10
N LYS A 54 -1.00 8.29 -8.81
CA LYS A 54 -1.71 8.87 -7.65
C LYS A 54 -3.11 9.34 -8.04
N ILE A 55 -4.11 8.80 -7.37
CA ILE A 55 -5.53 9.14 -7.56
C ILE A 55 -6.22 9.56 -6.26
N HIS A 56 -5.51 9.53 -5.14
CA HIS A 56 -6.06 9.81 -3.81
C HIS A 56 -5.07 10.66 -3.00
N PRO A 57 -5.53 11.70 -2.27
CA PRO A 57 -4.62 12.60 -1.54
C PRO A 57 -3.81 11.89 -0.44
N THR A 58 -4.36 10.85 0.16
CA THR A 58 -3.67 10.06 1.21
C THR A 58 -3.21 8.70 0.74
N GLN A 59 -3.03 8.54 -0.56
CA GLN A 59 -2.58 7.29 -1.17
C GLN A 59 -1.23 6.85 -0.62
N LYS A 60 -1.14 5.57 -0.30
CA LYS A 60 0.11 4.91 0.10
C LYS A 60 0.70 4.12 -1.06
N PRO A 61 2.04 3.91 -1.07
CA PRO A 61 2.69 3.18 -2.16
C PRO A 61 2.31 1.69 -2.18
N VAL A 62 2.23 1.12 -3.36
CA VAL A 62 2.03 -0.33 -3.54
C VAL A 62 3.13 -1.12 -2.83
N ALA A 63 4.37 -0.63 -2.87
CA ALA A 63 5.52 -1.26 -2.22
C ALA A 63 5.34 -1.44 -0.71
N LEU A 64 4.67 -0.50 -0.03
CA LEU A 64 4.35 -0.63 1.40
C LEU A 64 3.46 -1.85 1.65
N TYR A 65 2.40 -2.01 0.87
CA TYR A 65 1.48 -3.14 1.01
C TYR A 65 2.15 -4.47 0.65
N LYS A 66 3.02 -4.50 -0.36
CA LYS A 66 3.80 -5.70 -0.68
C LYS A 66 4.71 -6.09 0.48
N TRP A 67 5.37 -5.12 1.11
CA TRP A 67 6.19 -5.35 2.29
C TRP A 67 5.38 -5.90 3.46
N LEU A 68 4.17 -5.32 3.70
CA LEU A 68 3.26 -5.79 4.73
C LEU A 68 2.83 -7.25 4.49
N LEU A 69 2.42 -7.58 3.28
CA LEU A 69 2.00 -8.93 2.94
C LEU A 69 3.14 -9.92 3.07
N LYS A 70 4.34 -9.56 2.63
CA LYS A 70 5.53 -10.41 2.75
C LYS A 70 5.89 -10.73 4.20
N ASN A 71 5.73 -9.78 5.12
CA ASN A 71 6.16 -9.92 6.51
C ASN A 71 5.06 -10.42 7.46
N TYR A 72 3.78 -10.23 7.11
CA TYR A 72 2.65 -10.47 8.02
C TYR A 72 1.60 -11.43 7.49
N ALA A 73 1.54 -11.68 6.19
CA ALA A 73 0.63 -12.64 5.59
C ALA A 73 1.35 -13.97 5.28
N LYS A 74 0.56 -15.02 5.19
CA LYS A 74 1.01 -16.37 4.80
C LYS A 74 0.35 -16.75 3.49
N GLU A 75 0.99 -17.62 2.72
CA GLU A 75 0.39 -18.19 1.51
C GLU A 75 -1.00 -18.77 1.82
N GLY A 76 -1.97 -18.44 0.98
CA GLY A 76 -3.36 -18.87 1.15
C GLY A 76 -4.22 -17.97 2.03
N ASP A 77 -3.64 -16.96 2.68
CA ASP A 77 -4.42 -15.99 3.45
C ASP A 77 -5.36 -15.18 2.55
N LYS A 78 -6.50 -14.81 3.13
CA LYS A 78 -7.43 -13.86 2.52
C LYS A 78 -7.21 -12.49 3.12
N ILE A 79 -7.13 -11.48 2.27
CA ILE A 79 -6.86 -10.10 2.67
C ILE A 79 -8.15 -9.28 2.60
N LEU A 80 -8.44 -8.56 3.67
CA LEU A 80 -9.57 -7.62 3.72
C LEU A 80 -9.06 -6.21 3.98
N ASP A 81 -9.40 -5.28 3.09
CA ASP A 81 -9.18 -3.84 3.27
C ASP A 81 -10.52 -3.13 3.39
N THR A 82 -10.83 -2.61 4.55
CA THR A 82 -12.10 -1.92 4.83
C THR A 82 -12.15 -0.48 4.31
N HIS A 83 -11.01 0.07 3.93
CA HIS A 83 -10.87 1.46 3.43
C HIS A 83 -9.93 1.47 2.22
N LEU A 84 -10.44 0.94 1.10
CA LEU A 84 -9.63 0.67 -0.10
C LEU A 84 -8.92 1.91 -0.66
N GLY A 85 -9.58 3.07 -0.64
CA GLY A 85 -9.02 4.32 -1.15
C GLY A 85 -8.59 4.21 -2.61
N SER A 86 -7.30 4.37 -2.85
CA SER A 86 -6.72 4.33 -4.20
C SER A 86 -6.57 2.91 -4.78
N GLY A 87 -6.68 1.88 -3.93
CA GLY A 87 -6.50 0.49 -4.36
C GLY A 87 -5.07 0.00 -4.40
N SER A 88 -4.12 0.68 -3.77
CA SER A 88 -2.73 0.21 -3.71
C SER A 88 -2.61 -1.17 -3.04
N SER A 89 -3.38 -1.42 -2.00
CA SER A 89 -3.45 -2.73 -1.33
C SER A 89 -3.96 -3.84 -2.26
N ARG A 90 -4.96 -3.54 -3.08
CA ARG A 90 -5.51 -4.47 -4.07
C ARG A 90 -4.47 -4.87 -5.12
N ILE A 91 -3.73 -3.90 -5.63
CA ILE A 91 -2.66 -4.14 -6.61
C ILE A 91 -1.59 -5.05 -5.99
N ALA A 92 -1.15 -4.74 -4.77
CA ALA A 92 -0.16 -5.53 -4.06
C ALA A 92 -0.64 -6.97 -3.84
N ALA A 93 -1.86 -7.16 -3.36
CA ALA A 93 -2.43 -8.48 -3.10
C ALA A 93 -2.58 -9.30 -4.39
N TYR A 94 -3.04 -8.68 -5.46
CA TYR A 94 -3.16 -9.32 -6.77
C TYR A 94 -1.80 -9.78 -7.30
N ASP A 95 -0.81 -8.89 -7.26
CA ASP A 95 0.54 -9.18 -7.76
C ASP A 95 1.24 -10.29 -6.95
N MET A 96 0.93 -10.42 -5.68
CA MET A 96 1.48 -11.44 -4.78
C MET A 96 0.62 -12.71 -4.68
N GLY A 97 -0.51 -12.77 -5.38
CA GLY A 97 -1.34 -13.99 -5.47
C GLY A 97 -2.26 -14.23 -4.28
N PHE A 98 -2.66 -13.20 -3.55
CA PHE A 98 -3.62 -13.32 -2.45
C PHE A 98 -5.06 -13.11 -2.91
N ASP A 99 -6.01 -13.84 -2.32
CA ASP A 99 -7.43 -13.51 -2.40
C ASP A 99 -7.67 -12.19 -1.66
N PHE A 100 -8.41 -11.28 -2.29
CA PHE A 100 -8.57 -9.92 -1.79
C PHE A 100 -10.02 -9.48 -1.80
N TYR A 101 -10.44 -8.88 -0.69
CA TYR A 101 -11.77 -8.30 -0.50
C TYR A 101 -11.60 -6.88 0.04
N ALA A 102 -12.42 -5.95 -0.45
CA ALA A 102 -12.33 -4.57 0.01
C ALA A 102 -13.67 -3.86 -0.04
N THR A 103 -13.76 -2.78 0.73
CA THR A 103 -14.87 -1.84 0.70
C THR A 103 -14.35 -0.43 0.51
N GLU A 104 -15.13 0.40 -0.18
CA GLU A 104 -14.88 1.83 -0.36
C GLU A 104 -16.20 2.58 -0.35
N LEU A 105 -16.33 3.53 0.55
CA LEU A 105 -17.55 4.30 0.73
C LEU A 105 -17.73 5.38 -0.36
N ASP A 106 -16.64 6.00 -0.80
CA ASP A 106 -16.65 7.06 -1.80
C ASP A 106 -16.70 6.46 -3.21
N LYS A 107 -17.80 6.76 -3.93
CA LYS A 107 -18.01 6.19 -5.27
C LYS A 107 -16.97 6.67 -6.28
N GLU A 108 -16.53 7.91 -6.21
CA GLU A 108 -15.54 8.46 -7.15
C GLU A 108 -14.19 7.75 -6.96
N TYR A 109 -13.76 7.56 -5.72
CA TYR A 109 -12.54 6.79 -5.43
C TYR A 109 -12.69 5.31 -5.77
N PHE A 110 -13.85 4.73 -5.54
CA PHE A 110 -14.14 3.36 -5.94
C PHE A 110 -13.98 3.16 -7.45
N ASP A 111 -14.59 4.05 -8.25
CA ASP A 111 -14.52 3.98 -9.72
C ASP A 111 -13.07 4.24 -10.21
N ALA A 112 -12.39 5.25 -9.66
CA ALA A 112 -11.01 5.57 -10.01
C ALA A 112 -10.04 4.43 -9.64
N GLY A 113 -10.25 3.80 -8.50
CA GLY A 113 -9.47 2.63 -8.07
C GLY A 113 -9.66 1.42 -8.96
N ASN A 114 -10.89 1.17 -9.39
CA ASN A 114 -11.19 0.11 -10.37
C ASN A 114 -10.49 0.35 -11.70
N LYS A 115 -10.55 1.59 -12.20
CA LYS A 115 -9.86 1.98 -13.44
C LYS A 115 -8.34 1.78 -13.32
N ARG A 116 -7.75 2.23 -12.22
CA ARG A 116 -6.33 2.04 -11.94
C ARG A 116 -5.94 0.55 -11.94
N PHE A 117 -6.75 -0.28 -11.30
CA PHE A 117 -6.51 -1.72 -11.23
C PHE A 117 -6.59 -2.39 -12.61
N GLU A 118 -7.58 -2.03 -13.44
CA GLU A 118 -7.69 -2.55 -14.80
C GLU A 118 -6.49 -2.13 -15.67
N GLN A 119 -6.01 -0.89 -15.52
CA GLN A 119 -4.81 -0.42 -16.21
C GLN A 119 -3.57 -1.21 -15.78
N PHE A 120 -3.43 -1.48 -14.50
CA PHE A 120 -2.34 -2.31 -13.97
C PHE A 120 -2.37 -3.72 -14.57
N LYS A 121 -3.51 -4.38 -14.61
CA LYS A 121 -3.65 -5.72 -15.21
C LYS A 121 -3.34 -5.72 -16.70
N ALA A 122 -3.75 -4.70 -17.43
CA ALA A 122 -3.49 -4.57 -18.85
C ALA A 122 -1.98 -4.40 -19.12
N GLN A 123 -1.29 -3.61 -18.32
CA GLN A 123 0.15 -3.42 -18.42
C GLN A 123 0.90 -4.73 -18.14
N MET A 124 0.52 -5.49 -17.12
CA MET A 124 1.12 -6.79 -16.84
C MET A 124 1.00 -7.77 -18.01
N LYS A 125 -0.15 -7.78 -18.68
CA LYS A 125 -0.33 -8.62 -19.87
C LYS A 125 0.61 -8.27 -21.01
N LEU A 126 0.89 -6.98 -21.21
CA LEU A 126 1.84 -6.50 -22.22
C LEU A 126 3.29 -6.90 -21.89
N GLU A 127 3.66 -6.89 -20.62
CA GLU A 127 5.01 -7.28 -20.18
C GLU A 127 5.27 -8.80 -20.33
N LEU A 128 4.23 -9.61 -20.35
CA LEU A 128 4.32 -11.07 -20.50
C LEU A 128 4.40 -11.52 -21.98
N VAL A 129 4.20 -10.61 -22.91
CA VAL A 129 4.32 -10.83 -24.37
C VAL A 129 5.72 -10.38 -24.85
#